data_f92e3b895289674150b4b4fa63545bb2
#
_entry.id   f92e3b895289674150b4b4fa63545bb2
#
_cell.length_a   1.000
_cell.length_b   1.000
_cell.length_c   1.000
_cell.angle_alpha   90.00
_cell.angle_beta   90.00
_cell.angle_gamma   90.00
#
_symmetry.space_group_name_H-M   'P 1'
#
loop_
_entity.id
_entity.type
_entity.pdbx_description
1 polymer ?
#
loop_
_entity_poly.entity_id
_entity_poly.type
_entity_poly.pdbx_seq_one_letter_code
_entity_poly.pdbx_strand_id
1 'polypeptide(L)'
;SYSTVSFLESEMARIGKKPVDLAEMFIVRNQYIQKAENYVRMHGGLLYGQGGAAHDVIKIYCQFGIVPQNVYTGLNYGTTRNNFNELEAVLKGFLAPLVGDNVKMLTPVWKTAFTRIVDTYLGEVPEKFMYEGKEYTPKTFADQVVGLKAEDYVEFSSFTTSPFYKPTVLMVPDNWSFDMVYNVPIDDLTAIVDYALKNGYTITWGTDVSDRGFSWKNGVAYVLPMDYDAMSEEQKKDIFNGPQPEGKVTQEERQRQFDNYQTTDDHGM
;
A
#
# COMPACT_ATOMS: atom_id res chain seq x y z
N SER A 1 2.42 1.64 2.89
CA SER A 1 1.84 2.39 4.05
C SER A 1 2.36 3.82 4.14
N TYR A 2 3.64 4.08 3.88
CA TYR A 2 4.21 5.45 3.97
C TYR A 2 3.47 6.44 3.07
N SER A 3 3.33 6.17 1.78
CA SER A 3 2.61 7.04 0.84
C SER A 3 1.17 7.32 1.26
N THR A 4 0.43 6.28 1.66
CA THR A 4 -0.97 6.45 2.04
C THR A 4 -1.12 7.12 3.41
N VAL A 5 -0.21 6.92 4.36
CA VAL A 5 -0.23 7.67 5.63
C VAL A 5 0.10 9.15 5.37
N SER A 6 1.10 9.44 4.54
CA SER A 6 1.39 10.81 4.10
C SER A 6 0.21 11.45 3.36
N PHE A 7 -0.54 10.68 2.58
CA PHE A 7 -1.80 11.14 1.99
C PHE A 7 -2.82 11.53 3.07
N LEU A 8 -3.01 10.72 4.13
CA LEU A 8 -3.90 11.07 5.25
C LEU A 8 -3.46 12.36 5.94
N GLU A 9 -2.16 12.57 6.13
CA GLU A 9 -1.61 13.81 6.69
C GLU A 9 -1.87 15.02 5.80
N SER A 10 -1.74 14.84 4.49
CA SER A 10 -2.07 15.87 3.49
C SER A 10 -3.56 16.21 3.52
N GLU A 11 -4.43 15.23 3.66
CA GLU A 11 -5.87 15.43 3.78
C GLU A 11 -6.24 16.13 5.10
N MET A 12 -5.57 15.80 6.22
CA MET A 12 -5.71 16.58 7.46
C MET A 12 -5.37 18.05 7.24
N ALA A 13 -4.26 18.35 6.55
CA ALA A 13 -3.88 19.72 6.23
C ALA A 13 -4.93 20.41 5.32
N ARG A 14 -5.44 19.71 4.31
CA ARG A 14 -6.48 20.21 3.40
C ARG A 14 -7.75 20.61 4.12
N ILE A 15 -8.19 19.83 5.11
CA ILE A 15 -9.39 20.13 5.93
C ILE A 15 -9.11 21.06 7.13
N GLY A 16 -7.90 21.66 7.19
CA GLY A 16 -7.53 22.65 8.20
C GLY A 16 -7.23 22.06 9.58
N LYS A 17 -6.90 20.78 9.67
CA LYS A 17 -6.46 20.15 10.93
C LYS A 17 -5.01 20.51 11.23
N LYS A 18 -4.65 20.45 12.50
CA LYS A 18 -3.26 20.62 12.94
C LYS A 18 -2.41 19.46 12.37
N PRO A 19 -1.23 19.75 11.80
CA PRO A 19 -0.32 18.69 11.34
C PRO A 19 0.07 17.76 12.50
N VAL A 20 0.03 16.47 12.21
CA VAL A 20 0.49 15.39 13.10
C VAL A 20 1.25 14.39 12.23
N ASP A 21 2.41 13.98 12.70
CA ASP A 21 3.18 12.88 12.14
C ASP A 21 2.55 11.57 12.63
N LEU A 22 1.92 10.82 11.73
CA LEU A 22 1.13 9.62 12.01
C LEU A 22 2.00 8.36 11.91
N ALA A 23 1.78 7.40 12.80
CA ALA A 23 2.58 6.18 12.88
C ALA A 23 2.25 5.18 11.77
N GLU A 24 3.08 5.11 10.72
CA GLU A 24 2.94 4.10 9.65
C GLU A 24 3.07 2.68 10.20
N MET A 25 3.95 2.48 11.18
CA MET A 25 4.18 1.15 11.76
C MET A 25 2.99 0.64 12.57
N PHE A 26 2.12 1.52 13.04
CA PHE A 26 0.84 1.12 13.61
C PHE A 26 -0.03 0.43 12.56
N ILE A 27 -0.08 0.98 11.35
CA ILE A 27 -0.78 0.38 10.21
C ILE A 27 -0.13 -0.96 9.84
N VAL A 28 1.20 -0.97 9.64
CA VAL A 28 1.97 -2.16 9.25
C VAL A 28 1.76 -3.31 10.24
N ARG A 29 1.85 -3.04 11.54
CA ARG A 29 1.64 -4.04 12.59
C ARG A 29 0.27 -4.72 12.48
N ASN A 30 -0.78 -3.93 12.35
CA ASN A 30 -2.14 -4.46 12.26
C ASN A 30 -2.39 -5.17 10.93
N GLN A 31 -1.81 -4.67 9.84
CA GLN A 31 -1.87 -5.30 8.53
C GLN A 31 -1.21 -6.69 8.52
N TYR A 32 -0.02 -6.84 9.09
CA TYR A 32 0.64 -8.16 9.20
C TYR A 32 -0.24 -9.19 9.91
N ILE A 33 -0.95 -8.78 10.97
CA ILE A 33 -1.83 -9.69 11.71
C ILE A 33 -3.06 -10.07 10.88
N GLN A 34 -3.69 -9.11 10.19
CA GLN A 34 -4.85 -9.41 9.34
C GLN A 34 -4.47 -10.24 8.10
N LYS A 35 -3.32 -9.95 7.48
CA LYS A 35 -2.78 -10.77 6.39
C LYS A 35 -2.55 -12.22 6.84
N ALA A 36 -2.03 -12.42 8.05
CA ALA A 36 -1.84 -13.78 8.59
C ALA A 36 -3.16 -14.52 8.78
N GLU A 37 -4.20 -13.85 9.26
CA GLU A 37 -5.53 -14.46 9.38
C GLU A 37 -6.09 -14.88 8.01
N ASN A 38 -5.96 -14.03 7.00
CA ASN A 38 -6.43 -14.34 5.65
C ASN A 38 -5.58 -15.45 5.00
N TYR A 39 -4.26 -15.42 5.18
CA TYR A 39 -3.37 -16.47 4.70
C TYR A 39 -3.76 -17.84 5.26
N VAL A 40 -3.99 -17.93 6.57
CA VAL A 40 -4.41 -19.18 7.23
C VAL A 40 -5.81 -19.59 6.76
N ARG A 41 -6.76 -18.64 6.67
CA ARG A 41 -8.13 -18.90 6.19
C ARG A 41 -8.15 -19.42 4.76
N MET A 42 -7.24 -18.97 3.92
CA MET A 42 -7.07 -19.39 2.53
C MET A 42 -6.11 -20.56 2.37
N HIS A 43 -5.79 -21.26 3.44
CA HIS A 43 -4.91 -22.44 3.45
C HIS A 43 -3.57 -22.23 2.74
N GLY A 44 -2.98 -21.04 2.88
CA GLY A 44 -1.71 -20.69 2.25
C GLY A 44 -1.82 -20.26 0.78
N GLY A 45 -3.02 -20.17 0.23
CA GLY A 45 -3.26 -19.79 -1.17
C GLY A 45 -3.12 -18.29 -1.47
N LEU A 46 -2.74 -17.48 -0.48
CA LEU A 46 -2.46 -16.06 -0.65
C LEU A 46 -0.97 -15.77 -0.50
N LEU A 47 -0.51 -14.71 -1.16
CA LEU A 47 0.82 -14.16 -0.88
C LEU A 47 0.83 -13.59 0.54
N TYR A 48 1.80 -14.04 1.37
CA TYR A 48 2.10 -13.41 2.64
C TYR A 48 3.46 -12.73 2.56
N GLY A 49 3.52 -11.43 2.81
CA GLY A 49 4.75 -10.67 2.70
C GLY A 49 4.56 -9.19 2.96
N GLN A 50 5.60 -8.43 2.66
CA GLN A 50 5.54 -6.98 2.58
C GLN A 50 4.57 -6.57 1.45
N GLY A 51 4.27 -5.28 1.36
CA GLY A 51 3.33 -4.75 0.38
C GLY A 51 1.88 -4.71 0.87
N GLY A 52 1.03 -4.12 0.06
CA GLY A 52 -0.39 -3.91 0.30
C GLY A 52 -0.91 -2.70 -0.48
N ALA A 53 -2.20 -2.61 -0.67
CA ALA A 53 -2.85 -1.54 -1.40
C ALA A 53 -3.19 -0.33 -0.50
N ALA A 54 -3.57 0.80 -1.11
CA ALA A 54 -3.92 2.01 -0.37
C ALA A 54 -5.14 1.82 0.53
N HIS A 55 -6.13 1.06 0.08
CA HIS A 55 -7.33 0.74 0.87
C HIS A 55 -7.02 -0.01 2.18
N ASP A 56 -5.94 -0.77 2.25
CA ASP A 56 -5.54 -1.43 3.50
C ASP A 56 -5.29 -0.44 4.62
N VAL A 57 -4.65 0.69 4.32
CA VAL A 57 -4.36 1.75 5.31
C VAL A 57 -5.67 2.36 5.81
N ILE A 58 -6.58 2.69 4.90
CA ILE A 58 -7.90 3.24 5.23
C ILE A 58 -8.69 2.25 6.08
N LYS A 59 -8.67 0.97 5.73
CA LYS A 59 -9.36 -0.10 6.45
C LYS A 59 -8.82 -0.28 7.89
N ILE A 60 -7.49 -0.32 8.05
CA ILE A 60 -6.85 -0.40 9.36
C ILE A 60 -7.16 0.85 10.19
N TYR A 61 -7.04 2.04 9.60
CA TYR A 61 -7.41 3.30 10.22
C TYR A 61 -8.86 3.28 10.74
N CYS A 62 -9.81 2.83 9.95
CA CYS A 62 -11.21 2.74 10.35
C CYS A 62 -11.44 1.71 11.46
N GLN A 63 -10.78 0.57 11.38
CA GLN A 63 -11.01 -0.53 12.31
C GLN A 63 -10.29 -0.31 13.66
N PHE A 64 -9.05 0.13 13.63
CA PHE A 64 -8.18 0.21 14.81
C PHE A 64 -7.84 1.64 15.23
N GLY A 65 -8.09 2.62 14.38
CA GLY A 65 -7.63 3.99 14.57
C GLY A 65 -6.19 4.18 14.11
N ILE A 66 -5.52 5.17 14.69
CA ILE A 66 -4.12 5.50 14.45
C ILE A 66 -3.54 6.22 15.68
N VAL A 67 -2.23 6.31 15.76
CA VAL A 67 -1.52 7.04 16.82
C VAL A 67 -0.46 7.95 16.21
N PRO A 68 0.02 8.98 16.94
CA PRO A 68 1.18 9.76 16.52
C PRO A 68 2.45 8.91 16.44
N GLN A 69 3.37 9.25 15.54
CA GLN A 69 4.64 8.57 15.34
C GLN A 69 5.50 8.49 16.62
N ASN A 70 5.51 9.53 17.43
CA ASN A 70 6.25 9.54 18.69
C ASN A 70 5.64 8.66 19.79
N VAL A 71 4.41 8.19 19.62
CA VAL A 71 3.72 7.25 20.53
C VAL A 71 4.02 5.80 20.16
N TYR A 72 4.19 5.53 18.85
CA TYR A 72 4.46 4.19 18.36
C TYR A 72 5.40 4.24 17.14
N THR A 73 6.67 4.05 17.38
CA THR A 73 7.69 4.10 16.31
C THR A 73 7.79 2.82 15.50
N GLY A 74 7.28 1.70 16.04
CA GLY A 74 7.43 0.39 15.41
C GLY A 74 8.87 -0.09 15.28
N LEU A 75 9.78 0.43 16.10
CA LEU A 75 11.22 0.14 16.04
C LEU A 75 11.68 -0.50 17.35
N ASN A 76 11.36 -1.76 17.55
CA ASN A 76 11.76 -2.54 18.73
C ASN A 76 12.83 -3.59 18.44
N TYR A 77 13.59 -3.39 17.35
CA TYR A 77 14.61 -4.32 16.86
C TYR A 77 15.93 -4.27 17.64
N GLY A 78 16.11 -3.27 18.51
CA GLY A 78 17.42 -2.99 19.14
C GLY A 78 18.41 -2.29 18.16
N THR A 79 17.95 -1.83 17.01
CA THR A 79 18.71 -1.13 15.97
C THR A 79 18.04 0.20 15.64
N THR A 80 18.68 1.02 14.81
CA THR A 80 18.15 2.32 14.36
C THR A 80 17.26 2.23 13.13
N ARG A 81 17.05 1.02 12.58
CA ARG A 81 16.23 0.76 11.39
C ARG A 81 15.49 -0.56 11.52
N ASN A 82 14.30 -0.61 10.94
CA ASN A 82 13.54 -1.85 10.79
C ASN A 82 14.26 -2.79 9.82
N ASN A 83 14.19 -4.09 10.09
CA ASN A 83 14.64 -5.14 9.18
C ASN A 83 13.41 -5.95 8.72
N PHE A 84 12.69 -5.43 7.74
CA PHE A 84 11.46 -6.07 7.26
C PHE A 84 11.71 -7.42 6.60
N ASN A 85 12.87 -7.63 5.99
CA ASN A 85 13.20 -8.92 5.38
C ASN A 85 13.34 -10.02 6.44
N GLU A 86 13.97 -9.71 7.57
CA GLU A 86 14.08 -10.64 8.71
C GLU A 86 12.69 -10.90 9.30
N LEU A 87 11.93 -9.84 9.59
CA LEU A 87 10.58 -9.96 10.13
C LEU A 87 9.70 -10.83 9.22
N GLU A 88 9.69 -10.56 7.92
CA GLU A 88 8.91 -11.35 6.96
C GLU A 88 9.33 -12.82 6.94
N ALA A 89 10.63 -13.10 6.94
CA ALA A 89 11.13 -14.48 6.96
C ALA A 89 10.67 -15.23 8.21
N VAL A 90 10.71 -14.58 9.37
CA VAL A 90 10.23 -15.17 10.65
C VAL A 90 8.73 -15.41 10.61
N LEU A 91 7.95 -14.42 10.14
CA LEU A 91 6.49 -14.52 10.07
C LEU A 91 6.03 -15.58 9.06
N LYS A 92 6.66 -15.66 7.88
CA LYS A 92 6.44 -16.73 6.90
C LYS A 92 6.81 -18.12 7.48
N GLY A 93 7.95 -18.20 8.16
CA GLY A 93 8.39 -19.43 8.81
C GLY A 93 7.43 -19.91 9.89
N PHE A 94 6.77 -19.00 10.59
CA PHE A 94 5.72 -19.33 11.56
C PHE A 94 4.43 -19.81 10.87
N LEU A 95 4.00 -19.15 9.81
CA LEU A 95 2.71 -19.40 9.18
C LEU A 95 2.70 -20.65 8.28
N ALA A 96 3.78 -20.90 7.54
CA ALA A 96 3.82 -21.97 6.56
C ALA A 96 3.51 -23.37 7.17
N PRO A 97 4.04 -23.76 8.33
CA PRO A 97 3.67 -25.04 8.96
C PRO A 97 2.21 -25.12 9.38
N LEU A 98 1.54 -23.99 9.67
CA LEU A 98 0.15 -23.99 10.13
C LEU A 98 -0.84 -24.41 9.04
N VAL A 99 -0.50 -24.18 7.78
CA VAL A 99 -1.33 -24.53 6.60
C VAL A 99 -0.87 -25.81 5.93
N GLY A 100 0.11 -26.51 6.51
CA GLY A 100 0.63 -27.78 5.99
C GLY A 100 -0.31 -28.96 6.25
N ASP A 101 -0.20 -30.00 5.45
CA ASP A 101 -1.09 -31.18 5.43
C ASP A 101 -1.17 -31.94 6.78
N ASN A 102 -0.17 -31.78 7.64
CA ASN A 102 -0.12 -32.47 8.94
C ASN A 102 -0.99 -31.80 10.02
N VAL A 103 -1.43 -30.56 9.81
CA VAL A 103 -2.27 -29.82 10.77
C VAL A 103 -3.74 -30.03 10.44
N LYS A 104 -4.41 -30.83 11.25
CA LYS A 104 -5.84 -31.14 11.08
C LYS A 104 -6.78 -30.11 11.69
N MET A 105 -6.30 -29.41 12.74
CA MET A 105 -7.07 -28.43 13.48
C MET A 105 -6.13 -27.42 14.13
N LEU A 106 -6.44 -26.14 13.97
CA LEU A 106 -5.74 -25.05 14.66
C LEU A 106 -6.46 -24.68 15.95
N THR A 107 -5.70 -24.42 17.00
CA THR A 107 -6.21 -23.79 18.21
C THR A 107 -6.13 -22.27 18.08
N PRO A 108 -6.94 -21.46 18.78
CA PRO A 108 -6.90 -19.99 18.67
C PRO A 108 -5.57 -19.37 19.17
N VAL A 109 -4.73 -20.14 19.86
CA VAL A 109 -3.44 -19.70 20.43
C VAL A 109 -2.45 -19.27 19.34
N TRP A 110 -2.51 -19.84 18.13
CA TRP A 110 -1.60 -19.48 17.05
C TRP A 110 -1.62 -17.96 16.75
N LYS A 111 -2.81 -17.34 16.75
CA LYS A 111 -2.94 -15.91 16.50
C LYS A 111 -2.27 -15.07 17.58
N THR A 112 -2.43 -15.47 18.86
CA THR A 112 -1.77 -14.80 19.98
C THR A 112 -0.25 -14.95 19.88
N ALA A 113 0.25 -16.15 19.57
CA ALA A 113 1.68 -16.39 19.38
C ALA A 113 2.24 -15.57 18.22
N PHE A 114 1.54 -15.54 17.08
CA PHE A 114 1.91 -14.73 15.93
C PHE A 114 1.97 -13.24 16.28
N THR A 115 0.94 -12.72 16.95
CA THR A 115 0.89 -11.31 17.38
C THR A 115 2.06 -10.96 18.30
N ARG A 116 2.44 -11.86 19.22
CA ARG A 116 3.60 -11.65 20.09
C ARG A 116 4.92 -11.58 19.33
N ILE A 117 5.07 -12.35 18.24
CA ILE A 117 6.24 -12.23 17.36
C ILE A 117 6.26 -10.84 16.70
N VAL A 118 5.14 -10.40 16.13
CA VAL A 118 5.04 -9.07 15.53
C VAL A 118 5.38 -7.98 16.55
N ASP A 119 4.82 -8.05 17.75
CA ASP A 119 5.03 -7.09 18.83
C ASP A 119 6.49 -7.11 19.36
N THR A 120 7.18 -8.25 19.27
CA THR A 120 8.61 -8.32 19.61
C THR A 120 9.46 -7.44 18.72
N TYR A 121 9.15 -7.37 17.42
CA TYR A 121 9.87 -6.55 16.45
C TYR A 121 9.39 -5.10 16.40
N LEU A 122 8.07 -4.90 16.40
CA LEU A 122 7.48 -3.58 16.17
C LEU A 122 7.09 -2.85 17.48
N GLY A 123 7.06 -3.55 18.59
CA GLY A 123 6.55 -3.02 19.87
C GLY A 123 5.05 -3.28 20.08
N GLU A 124 4.64 -3.28 21.34
CA GLU A 124 3.22 -3.37 21.70
C GLU A 124 2.52 -2.03 21.45
N VAL A 125 1.34 -2.07 20.85
CA VAL A 125 0.50 -0.88 20.68
C VAL A 125 -0.08 -0.46 22.03
N PRO A 126 0.05 0.82 22.43
CA PRO A 126 -0.56 1.30 23.65
C PRO A 126 -2.09 1.30 23.53
N GLU A 127 -2.77 0.81 24.57
CA GLU A 127 -4.23 0.90 24.67
C GLU A 127 -4.68 2.36 24.78
N LYS A 128 -3.88 3.18 25.51
CA LYS A 128 -4.11 4.60 25.73
C LYS A 128 -2.80 5.37 25.72
N PHE A 129 -2.87 6.64 25.33
CA PHE A 129 -1.71 7.52 25.31
C PHE A 129 -2.13 8.98 25.53
N MET A 130 -1.17 9.82 25.93
CA MET A 130 -1.38 11.25 26.09
C MET A 130 -0.99 12.01 24.81
N TYR A 131 -1.88 12.86 24.34
CA TYR A 131 -1.60 13.81 23.26
C TYR A 131 -2.14 15.18 23.63
N GLU A 132 -1.29 16.21 23.62
CA GLU A 132 -1.63 17.59 23.98
C GLU A 132 -2.39 17.71 25.31
N GLY A 133 -1.99 16.94 26.33
CA GLY A 133 -2.57 16.99 27.66
C GLY A 133 -3.90 16.25 27.83
N LYS A 134 -4.37 15.54 26.81
CA LYS A 134 -5.59 14.72 26.88
C LYS A 134 -5.28 13.25 26.59
N GLU A 135 -5.96 12.33 27.27
CA GLU A 135 -5.86 10.89 27.06
C GLU A 135 -6.72 10.45 25.86
N TYR A 136 -6.14 9.61 25.02
CA TYR A 136 -6.80 9.01 23.85
C TYR A 136 -6.52 7.51 23.77
N THR A 137 -7.45 6.76 23.20
CA THR A 137 -7.16 5.46 22.55
C THR A 137 -6.82 5.72 21.07
N PRO A 138 -6.21 4.76 20.35
CA PRO A 138 -5.97 4.91 18.91
C PRO A 138 -7.24 5.29 18.14
N LYS A 139 -8.39 4.69 18.51
CA LYS A 139 -9.67 4.97 17.85
C LYS A 139 -10.19 6.37 18.15
N THR A 140 -10.18 6.79 19.41
CA THR A 140 -10.66 8.14 19.76
C THR A 140 -9.74 9.24 19.25
N PHE A 141 -8.44 8.97 19.06
CA PHE A 141 -7.52 9.88 18.42
C PHE A 141 -7.85 10.03 16.92
N ALA A 142 -8.05 8.91 16.21
CA ALA A 142 -8.50 8.93 14.81
C ALA A 142 -9.79 9.74 14.64
N ASP A 143 -10.79 9.50 15.48
CA ASP A 143 -12.11 10.14 15.36
C ASP A 143 -12.09 11.65 15.72
N GLN A 144 -11.35 12.05 16.76
CA GLN A 144 -11.43 13.42 17.32
C GLN A 144 -10.32 14.35 16.81
N VAL A 145 -9.11 13.82 16.61
CA VAL A 145 -7.94 14.62 16.21
C VAL A 145 -7.75 14.57 14.70
N VAL A 146 -7.63 13.37 14.13
CA VAL A 146 -7.46 13.18 12.68
C VAL A 146 -8.76 13.56 11.96
N GLY A 147 -9.87 12.92 12.28
CA GLY A 147 -11.21 13.31 11.83
C GLY A 147 -11.50 13.02 10.36
N LEU A 148 -10.73 12.13 9.71
CA LEU A 148 -10.96 11.67 8.35
C LEU A 148 -11.97 10.51 8.35
N LYS A 149 -12.75 10.40 7.29
CA LYS A 149 -13.76 9.36 7.12
C LYS A 149 -13.47 8.54 5.87
N ALA A 150 -13.52 7.22 5.99
CA ALA A 150 -13.23 6.33 4.86
C ALA A 150 -14.16 6.53 3.66
N GLU A 151 -15.42 6.85 3.93
CA GLU A 151 -16.42 7.07 2.90
C GLU A 151 -16.17 8.30 2.00
N ASP A 152 -15.24 9.18 2.41
CA ASP A 152 -14.85 10.34 1.62
C ASP A 152 -13.77 10.01 0.58
N TYR A 153 -13.24 8.78 0.57
CA TYR A 153 -12.15 8.35 -0.29
C TYR A 153 -12.55 7.21 -1.20
N VAL A 154 -12.10 7.27 -2.45
CA VAL A 154 -12.36 6.27 -3.47
C VAL A 154 -11.05 5.88 -4.13
N GLU A 155 -10.82 4.58 -4.30
CA GLU A 155 -9.70 4.05 -5.05
C GLU A 155 -10.15 3.69 -6.47
N PHE A 156 -9.35 4.07 -7.46
CA PHE A 156 -9.63 3.84 -8.87
C PHE A 156 -8.61 2.90 -9.49
N SER A 157 -9.05 2.15 -10.48
CA SER A 157 -8.20 1.35 -11.36
C SER A 157 -8.67 1.46 -12.80
N SER A 158 -7.89 0.92 -13.74
CA SER A 158 -8.23 0.92 -15.16
C SER A 158 -7.80 -0.39 -15.83
N PHE A 159 -8.71 -1.38 -15.83
CA PHE A 159 -8.49 -2.69 -16.44
C PHE A 159 -9.69 -3.15 -17.27
N THR A 160 -9.43 -3.73 -18.44
CA THR A 160 -10.47 -4.24 -19.35
C THR A 160 -11.02 -5.60 -18.95
N THR A 161 -10.39 -6.28 -17.99
CA THR A 161 -10.85 -7.56 -17.43
C THR A 161 -12.17 -7.46 -16.66
N SER A 162 -12.57 -6.24 -16.32
CA SER A 162 -13.82 -5.95 -15.61
C SER A 162 -14.58 -4.80 -16.26
N PRO A 163 -15.91 -4.74 -16.13
CA PRO A 163 -16.68 -3.62 -16.69
C PRO A 163 -16.23 -2.28 -16.10
N PHE A 164 -16.16 -1.25 -16.95
CA PHE A 164 -15.94 0.11 -16.51
C PHE A 164 -17.16 0.68 -15.76
N TYR A 165 -16.89 1.71 -14.93
CA TYR A 165 -17.87 2.44 -14.10
C TYR A 165 -18.58 1.55 -13.09
N LYS A 166 -17.84 0.54 -12.59
CA LYS A 166 -18.33 -0.37 -11.54
C LYS A 166 -17.22 -0.71 -10.55
N PRO A 167 -17.61 -1.04 -9.31
CA PRO A 167 -16.67 -1.66 -8.38
C PRO A 167 -16.18 -3.01 -8.92
N THR A 168 -14.91 -3.27 -8.79
CA THR A 168 -14.26 -4.53 -9.17
C THR A 168 -13.19 -4.89 -8.15
N VAL A 169 -12.93 -6.17 -7.96
CA VAL A 169 -11.80 -6.61 -7.15
C VAL A 169 -10.51 -6.27 -7.89
N LEU A 170 -9.62 -5.56 -7.22
CA LEU A 170 -8.28 -5.28 -7.74
C LEU A 170 -7.46 -6.58 -7.79
N MET A 171 -7.23 -7.10 -8.99
CA MET A 171 -6.59 -8.41 -9.21
C MET A 171 -5.05 -8.28 -9.24
N VAL A 172 -4.48 -7.82 -8.13
CA VAL A 172 -3.03 -7.76 -7.91
C VAL A 172 -2.64 -8.57 -6.69
N PRO A 173 -1.41 -9.14 -6.62
CA PRO A 173 -0.98 -9.96 -5.48
C PRO A 173 -1.06 -9.25 -4.13
N ASP A 174 -0.85 -7.93 -4.12
CA ASP A 174 -0.88 -7.10 -2.91
C ASP A 174 -2.28 -6.84 -2.38
N ASN A 175 -3.33 -7.06 -3.18
CA ASN A 175 -4.71 -7.02 -2.69
C ASN A 175 -5.11 -8.31 -1.96
N TRP A 176 -4.44 -8.59 -0.87
CA TRP A 176 -4.64 -9.76 0.00
C TRP A 176 -6.02 -9.82 0.66
N SER A 177 -6.72 -8.69 0.71
CA SER A 177 -8.05 -8.55 1.35
C SER A 177 -9.21 -8.67 0.37
N PHE A 178 -8.92 -8.76 -0.94
CA PHE A 178 -9.92 -8.79 -2.02
C PHE A 178 -10.83 -7.55 -2.04
N ASP A 179 -10.30 -6.42 -1.61
CA ASP A 179 -11.06 -5.18 -1.61
C ASP A 179 -11.30 -4.67 -3.03
N MET A 180 -12.41 -3.95 -3.16
CA MET A 180 -12.87 -3.44 -4.44
C MET A 180 -12.40 -2.00 -4.67
N VAL A 181 -12.06 -1.73 -5.92
CA VAL A 181 -11.76 -0.40 -6.45
C VAL A 181 -12.79 -0.03 -7.52
N TYR A 182 -12.92 1.23 -7.86
CA TYR A 182 -13.82 1.67 -8.92
C TYR A 182 -13.07 1.67 -10.25
N ASN A 183 -13.51 0.85 -11.20
CA ASN A 183 -12.85 0.66 -12.49
C ASN A 183 -13.32 1.69 -13.52
N VAL A 184 -12.39 2.43 -14.14
CA VAL A 184 -12.68 3.46 -15.14
C VAL A 184 -11.76 3.31 -16.35
N PRO A 185 -12.13 3.85 -17.53
CA PRO A 185 -11.20 3.96 -18.66
C PRO A 185 -9.93 4.75 -18.29
N ILE A 186 -8.82 4.49 -18.97
CA ILE A 186 -7.52 5.12 -18.67
C ILE A 186 -7.57 6.65 -18.84
N ASP A 187 -8.31 7.14 -19.82
CA ASP A 187 -8.47 8.59 -20.05
C ASP A 187 -9.24 9.24 -18.91
N ASP A 188 -10.27 8.57 -18.38
CA ASP A 188 -11.02 9.04 -17.22
C ASP A 188 -10.16 9.00 -15.94
N LEU A 189 -9.35 7.95 -15.77
CA LEU A 189 -8.41 7.87 -14.65
C LEU A 189 -7.45 9.07 -14.65
N THR A 190 -6.87 9.39 -15.81
CA THR A 190 -6.00 10.56 -15.98
C THR A 190 -6.74 11.87 -15.70
N ALA A 191 -7.98 12.01 -16.20
CA ALA A 191 -8.81 13.18 -15.95
C ALA A 191 -9.17 13.35 -14.47
N ILE A 192 -9.40 12.26 -13.74
CA ILE A 192 -9.64 12.27 -12.28
C ILE A 192 -8.40 12.78 -11.53
N VAL A 193 -7.19 12.28 -11.87
CA VAL A 193 -5.93 12.76 -11.30
C VAL A 193 -5.76 14.26 -11.54
N ASP A 194 -5.92 14.70 -12.78
CA ASP A 194 -5.83 16.10 -13.18
C ASP A 194 -6.82 16.98 -12.42
N TYR A 195 -8.06 16.52 -12.30
CA TYR A 195 -9.09 17.24 -11.57
C TYR A 195 -8.75 17.36 -10.08
N ALA A 196 -8.34 16.28 -9.45
CA ALA A 196 -7.98 16.25 -8.04
C ALA A 196 -6.86 17.27 -7.75
N LEU A 197 -5.76 17.19 -8.49
CA LEU A 197 -4.61 18.10 -8.30
C LEU A 197 -4.96 19.57 -8.57
N LYS A 198 -5.74 19.86 -9.62
CA LYS A 198 -6.19 21.23 -9.93
C LYS A 198 -7.13 21.82 -8.87
N ASN A 199 -7.79 20.98 -8.07
CA ASN A 199 -8.69 21.40 -7.00
C ASN A 199 -8.08 21.29 -5.60
N GLY A 200 -6.75 21.11 -5.48
CA GLY A 200 -6.02 21.14 -4.21
C GLY A 200 -6.11 19.85 -3.40
N TYR A 201 -6.50 18.74 -4.04
CA TYR A 201 -6.38 17.42 -3.44
C TYR A 201 -5.02 16.83 -3.74
N THR A 202 -4.53 15.98 -2.83
CA THR A 202 -3.44 15.06 -3.11
C THR A 202 -4.01 13.71 -3.53
N ILE A 203 -3.16 12.88 -4.09
CA ILE A 203 -3.50 11.50 -4.44
C ILE A 203 -2.41 10.57 -3.92
N THR A 204 -2.78 9.35 -3.58
CA THR A 204 -1.84 8.25 -3.42
C THR A 204 -2.09 7.24 -4.53
N TRP A 205 -1.04 6.69 -5.13
CA TRP A 205 -1.18 5.74 -6.21
C TRP A 205 -0.18 4.59 -6.12
N GLY A 206 -0.58 3.42 -6.62
CA GLY A 206 0.31 2.31 -6.89
C GLY A 206 0.88 2.46 -8.29
N THR A 207 2.18 2.33 -8.44
CA THR A 207 2.89 2.55 -9.71
C THR A 207 4.04 1.58 -9.90
N ASP A 208 4.45 1.42 -11.15
CA ASP A 208 5.62 0.65 -11.54
C ASP A 208 6.85 1.57 -11.64
N VAL A 209 7.69 1.56 -10.60
CA VAL A 209 8.98 2.27 -10.63
C VAL A 209 10.10 1.44 -11.23
N SER A 210 9.84 0.17 -11.55
CA SER A 210 10.75 -0.72 -12.27
C SER A 210 10.67 -0.55 -13.79
N ASP A 211 9.67 0.19 -14.29
CA ASP A 211 9.53 0.52 -15.70
C ASP A 211 10.81 1.16 -16.27
N ARG A 212 11.20 0.77 -17.49
CA ARG A 212 12.43 1.23 -18.13
C ARG A 212 12.45 2.73 -18.45
N GLY A 213 11.28 3.35 -18.54
CA GLY A 213 11.13 4.80 -18.70
C GLY A 213 11.15 5.57 -17.38
N PHE A 214 11.26 4.90 -16.22
CA PHE A 214 11.32 5.52 -14.91
C PHE A 214 12.77 5.69 -14.42
N SER A 215 13.18 6.89 -14.05
CA SER A 215 14.53 7.17 -13.57
C SER A 215 14.57 8.08 -12.35
N TRP A 216 14.78 7.51 -11.18
CA TRP A 216 15.04 8.24 -9.94
C TRP A 216 16.21 9.21 -10.08
N LYS A 217 17.31 8.74 -10.71
CA LYS A 217 18.53 9.52 -10.87
C LYS A 217 18.31 10.80 -11.66
N ASN A 218 17.47 10.74 -12.69
CA ASN A 218 17.20 11.86 -13.59
C ASN A 218 15.92 12.63 -13.21
N GLY A 219 15.13 12.13 -12.25
CA GLY A 219 13.89 12.75 -11.79
C GLY A 219 12.82 12.79 -12.88
N VAL A 220 12.77 11.76 -13.74
CA VAL A 220 11.83 11.68 -14.86
C VAL A 220 11.21 10.29 -14.97
N ALA A 221 9.97 10.28 -15.47
CA ALA A 221 9.28 9.08 -15.91
C ALA A 221 8.50 9.41 -17.19
N TYR A 222 8.63 8.60 -18.22
CA TYR A 222 7.89 8.75 -19.47
C TYR A 222 7.68 7.41 -20.17
N VAL A 223 6.66 7.35 -20.99
CA VAL A 223 6.35 6.18 -21.78
C VAL A 223 7.34 6.09 -22.95
N LEU A 224 8.06 4.99 -23.04
CA LEU A 224 9.00 4.76 -24.15
C LEU A 224 8.23 4.67 -25.49
N PRO A 225 8.83 5.18 -26.60
CA PRO A 225 8.16 5.18 -27.91
C PRO A 225 8.06 3.77 -28.54
N MET A 226 8.79 2.81 -28.00
CA MET A 226 8.78 1.40 -28.41
C MET A 226 9.20 0.50 -27.25
N ASP A 227 8.98 -0.80 -27.40
CA ASP A 227 9.44 -1.80 -26.44
C ASP A 227 10.96 -1.69 -26.22
N TYR A 228 11.37 -1.64 -24.95
CA TYR A 228 12.78 -1.52 -24.55
C TYR A 228 13.65 -2.62 -25.14
N ASP A 229 13.15 -3.85 -25.19
CA ASP A 229 13.90 -4.99 -25.74
C ASP A 229 14.09 -4.92 -27.26
N ALA A 230 13.23 -4.18 -27.95
CA ALA A 230 13.36 -3.88 -29.38
C ALA A 230 14.33 -2.73 -29.71
N MET A 231 14.77 -1.97 -28.68
CA MET A 231 15.70 -0.85 -28.86
C MET A 231 17.12 -1.31 -29.16
N SER A 232 17.84 -0.54 -29.98
CA SER A 232 19.29 -0.70 -30.16
C SER A 232 20.03 -0.29 -28.87
N GLU A 233 21.28 -0.76 -28.72
CA GLU A 233 22.12 -0.40 -27.58
C GLU A 233 22.40 1.13 -27.49
N GLU A 234 22.42 1.81 -28.63
CA GLU A 234 22.56 3.26 -28.70
C GLU A 234 21.28 3.94 -28.17
N GLN A 235 20.10 3.51 -28.63
CA GLN A 235 18.81 4.01 -28.14
C GLN A 235 18.64 3.79 -26.64
N LYS A 236 19.01 2.61 -26.12
CA LYS A 236 18.98 2.32 -24.66
C LYS A 236 19.84 3.26 -23.84
N LYS A 237 21.03 3.62 -24.37
CA LYS A 237 21.92 4.58 -23.67
C LYS A 237 21.39 5.99 -23.70
N ASP A 238 20.61 6.35 -24.71
CA ASP A 238 20.09 7.70 -24.91
C ASP A 238 18.75 7.97 -24.24
N ILE A 239 18.09 6.96 -23.68
CA ILE A 239 16.77 7.08 -23.07
C ILE A 239 16.64 8.32 -22.16
N PHE A 240 17.67 8.64 -21.37
CA PHE A 240 17.67 9.74 -20.40
C PHE A 240 18.62 10.88 -20.77
N ASN A 241 19.12 10.95 -21.98
CA ASN A 241 20.08 11.98 -22.45
C ASN A 241 19.39 13.24 -23.04
N GLY A 242 18.20 13.56 -22.60
CA GLY A 242 17.44 14.72 -23.03
C GLY A 242 15.99 14.38 -23.33
N PRO A 243 15.19 15.36 -23.83
CA PRO A 243 13.81 15.12 -24.20
C PRO A 243 13.69 14.03 -25.25
N GLN A 244 12.88 13.02 -24.97
CA GLN A 244 12.59 11.92 -25.89
C GLN A 244 11.15 12.04 -26.41
N PRO A 245 10.85 11.49 -27.62
CA PRO A 245 9.47 11.32 -28.05
C PRO A 245 8.73 10.44 -27.03
N GLU A 246 7.61 10.94 -26.55
CA GLU A 246 6.78 10.19 -25.61
C GLU A 246 5.84 9.25 -26.35
N GLY A 247 5.83 7.98 -25.95
CA GLY A 247 4.87 6.99 -26.42
C GLY A 247 3.48 7.25 -25.85
N LYS A 248 2.47 6.63 -26.43
CA LYS A 248 1.11 6.60 -25.88
C LYS A 248 0.74 5.18 -25.54
N VAL A 249 0.24 4.98 -24.30
CA VAL A 249 -0.33 3.71 -23.87
C VAL A 249 -1.84 3.74 -24.10
N THR A 250 -2.35 2.86 -24.96
CA THR A 250 -3.79 2.67 -25.11
C THR A 250 -4.32 1.80 -23.94
N GLN A 251 -5.64 1.77 -23.79
CA GLN A 251 -6.29 0.91 -22.80
C GLN A 251 -5.94 -0.57 -23.01
N GLU A 252 -5.89 -1.03 -24.25
CA GLU A 252 -5.55 -2.40 -24.65
C GLU A 252 -4.07 -2.70 -24.36
N GLU A 253 -3.19 -1.76 -24.66
CA GLU A 253 -1.77 -1.91 -24.41
C GLU A 253 -1.47 -1.99 -22.92
N ARG A 254 -2.09 -1.12 -22.11
CA ARG A 254 -2.00 -1.18 -20.65
C ARG A 254 -2.42 -2.57 -20.12
N GLN A 255 -3.56 -3.10 -20.59
CA GLN A 255 -4.02 -4.42 -20.18
C GLN A 255 -3.04 -5.51 -20.62
N ARG A 256 -2.56 -5.45 -21.85
CA ARG A 256 -1.59 -6.42 -22.39
C ARG A 256 -0.29 -6.45 -21.57
N GLN A 257 0.23 -5.28 -21.21
CA GLN A 257 1.46 -5.17 -20.40
C GLN A 257 1.25 -5.77 -19.01
N PHE A 258 0.12 -5.48 -18.39
CA PHE A 258 -0.24 -6.04 -17.09
C PHE A 258 -0.39 -7.58 -17.16
N ASP A 259 -1.13 -8.11 -18.12
CA ASP A 259 -1.38 -9.55 -18.27
C ASP A 259 -0.10 -10.34 -18.59
N ASN A 260 0.89 -9.69 -19.20
CA ASN A 260 2.18 -10.29 -19.57
C ASN A 260 3.31 -9.97 -18.59
N TYR A 261 3.02 -9.48 -17.38
CA TYR A 261 3.99 -9.11 -16.35
C TYR A 261 5.04 -8.08 -16.82
N GLN A 262 4.67 -7.21 -17.77
CA GLN A 262 5.52 -6.12 -18.25
C GLN A 262 5.37 -4.85 -17.39
N THR A 263 4.28 -4.77 -16.63
CA THR A 263 4.04 -3.72 -15.64
C THR A 263 3.58 -4.35 -14.33
N THR A 264 3.88 -3.68 -13.22
CA THR A 264 3.51 -4.10 -11.86
C THR A 264 3.07 -2.91 -11.02
N ASP A 265 2.61 -3.14 -9.81
CA ASP A 265 2.24 -2.14 -8.80
C ASP A 265 3.24 -2.15 -7.63
N ASP A 266 4.53 -2.13 -7.92
CA ASP A 266 5.58 -2.41 -6.96
C ASP A 266 5.86 -1.29 -5.95
N HIS A 267 5.37 -0.08 -6.18
CA HIS A 267 5.56 1.05 -5.25
C HIS A 267 4.32 1.94 -5.10
N GLY A 268 4.07 2.35 -3.84
CA GLY A 268 3.13 3.41 -3.51
C GLY A 268 3.81 4.79 -3.47
N MET A 269 3.23 5.75 -4.14
CA MET A 269 3.65 7.17 -4.14
C MET A 269 2.52 8.06 -3.67
#